data_5c877151407a618f5dd33aaf7c3e4c9c
#
_entry.id   5c877151407a618f5dd33aaf7c3e4c9c
#
_cell.length_a   1.000
_cell.length_b   1.000
_cell.length_c   1.000
_cell.angle_alpha   90.00
_cell.angle_beta   90.00
_cell.angle_gamma   90.00
#
_symmetry.space_group_name_H-M   'P 1'
#
loop_
_entity.id
_entity.type
_entity.pdbx_description
1 polymer ?
#
loop_
_entity_poly.entity_id
_entity_poly.type
_entity_poly.pdbx_seq_one_letter_code
_entity_poly.pdbx_strand_id
1 'polypeptide(L)'
;MTDTRQSSGAIIDCHVHLYDCFDVNDFLTGANRNLRLAGRKLRSSEVSMPILMLTETSRENGFERLRSIAREQQRLECEPNGGWKVRLLPADNAAVIATNRSDQELLIISGRQIISSEGLEVLALATDQEFADDYPLKELVHEISAMNAIPVIPWGVGKWLGQRGRVLKKFLASDVNHEFFLGDILGRPIFWPRSSIFGLAASQGICVLPGTDPLPLKSETERAGMCGIHVEHPICLSCPSESLKEALRRSEIVMQPFLRRETAWRFFRNQIQLRLQ
;
A
#
# COMPACT_ATOMS: atom_id res chain seq x y z
N MET A 1 -12.37 -11.20 -24.94
CA MET A 1 -11.88 -12.38 -24.21
C MET A 1 -11.55 -11.93 -22.81
N THR A 2 -12.35 -12.33 -21.83
CA THR A 2 -12.09 -12.04 -20.40
C THR A 2 -10.92 -12.93 -19.96
N ASP A 3 -9.82 -12.30 -19.59
CA ASP A 3 -8.64 -12.99 -19.05
C ASP A 3 -9.00 -13.59 -17.68
N THR A 4 -9.33 -14.89 -17.68
CA THR A 4 -9.73 -15.65 -16.47
C THR A 4 -8.53 -16.21 -15.69
N ARG A 5 -7.32 -15.67 -15.90
CA ARG A 5 -6.17 -16.08 -15.11
C ARG A 5 -6.39 -15.67 -13.64
N GLN A 6 -6.68 -16.64 -12.80
CA GLN A 6 -6.72 -16.46 -11.35
C GLN A 6 -5.34 -16.80 -10.78
N SER A 7 -4.77 -15.89 -10.00
CA SER A 7 -3.62 -16.19 -9.16
C SER A 7 -4.06 -17.07 -7.98
N SER A 8 -3.20 -17.94 -7.47
CA SER A 8 -3.51 -18.75 -6.27
C SER A 8 -3.44 -17.92 -4.96
N GLY A 9 -2.98 -16.69 -5.03
CA GLY A 9 -2.85 -15.76 -3.91
C GLY A 9 -2.25 -14.43 -4.34
N ALA A 10 -2.05 -13.54 -3.38
CA ALA A 10 -1.45 -12.22 -3.60
C ALA A 10 -0.35 -11.92 -2.58
N ILE A 11 0.70 -11.22 -3.04
CA ILE A 11 1.74 -10.65 -2.18
C ILE A 11 1.71 -9.14 -2.32
N ILE A 12 1.42 -8.43 -1.24
CA ILE A 12 0.90 -7.07 -1.27
C ILE A 12 1.75 -6.17 -0.40
N ASP A 13 2.22 -5.06 -0.97
CA ASP A 13 2.71 -3.92 -0.18
C ASP A 13 1.55 -2.96 0.03
N CYS A 14 1.13 -2.78 1.29
CA CYS A 14 -0.11 -2.06 1.62
C CYS A 14 0.07 -0.54 1.84
N HIS A 15 1.28 0.00 1.67
CA HIS A 15 1.54 1.43 1.85
C HIS A 15 2.71 1.86 0.97
N VAL A 16 2.42 2.45 -0.17
CA VAL A 16 3.44 2.81 -1.17
C VAL A 16 3.19 4.20 -1.73
N HIS A 17 4.25 5.00 -1.83
CA HIS A 17 4.27 6.28 -2.54
C HIS A 17 5.11 6.17 -3.81
N LEU A 18 4.60 6.69 -4.92
CA LEU A 18 5.33 6.86 -6.17
C LEU A 18 5.65 8.35 -6.40
N TYR A 19 6.71 8.82 -5.76
CA TYR A 19 7.14 10.21 -5.83
C TYR A 19 7.69 10.61 -7.20
N ASP A 20 7.63 11.90 -7.54
CA ASP A 20 8.16 12.46 -8.78
C ASP A 20 9.67 12.26 -8.94
N CYS A 21 10.40 12.19 -7.81
CA CYS A 21 11.85 11.95 -7.82
C CYS A 21 12.23 10.50 -8.14
N PHE A 22 11.25 9.58 -8.27
CA PHE A 22 11.49 8.19 -8.61
C PHE A 22 11.44 7.97 -10.12
N ASP A 23 12.43 7.26 -10.66
CA ASP A 23 12.30 6.67 -11.99
C ASP A 23 11.26 5.53 -11.93
N VAL A 24 10.29 5.56 -12.84
CA VAL A 24 9.17 4.59 -12.85
C VAL A 24 9.66 3.17 -13.15
N ASN A 25 10.63 3.00 -14.05
CA ASN A 25 11.12 1.68 -14.41
C ASN A 25 11.92 1.05 -13.27
N ASP A 26 12.78 1.83 -12.62
CA ASP A 26 13.54 1.38 -11.45
C ASP A 26 12.61 1.05 -10.28
N PHE A 27 11.58 1.88 -10.06
CA PHE A 27 10.56 1.65 -9.04
C PHE A 27 9.80 0.33 -9.27
N LEU A 28 9.25 0.12 -10.47
CA LEU A 28 8.51 -1.11 -10.81
C LEU A 28 9.42 -2.34 -10.77
N THR A 29 10.66 -2.21 -11.23
CA THR A 29 11.66 -3.30 -11.20
C THR A 29 12.02 -3.69 -9.78
N GLY A 30 12.30 -2.71 -8.92
CA GLY A 30 12.59 -2.91 -7.51
C GLY A 30 11.42 -3.56 -6.77
N ALA A 31 10.22 -3.03 -6.95
CA ALA A 31 9.00 -3.53 -6.34
C ALA A 31 8.70 -5.00 -6.73
N ASN A 32 8.70 -5.31 -8.03
CA ASN A 32 8.46 -6.67 -8.51
C ASN A 32 9.50 -7.66 -7.96
N ARG A 33 10.78 -7.29 -7.98
CA ARG A 33 11.87 -8.09 -7.41
C ARG A 33 11.64 -8.36 -5.92
N ASN A 34 11.32 -7.34 -5.14
CA ASN A 34 11.16 -7.43 -3.69
C ASN A 34 9.97 -8.30 -3.30
N LEU A 35 8.79 -8.09 -3.93
CA LEU A 35 7.57 -8.87 -3.68
C LEU A 35 7.78 -10.34 -4.05
N ARG A 36 8.37 -10.65 -5.21
CA ARG A 36 8.66 -12.04 -5.60
C ARG A 36 9.66 -12.71 -4.66
N LEU A 37 10.67 -11.98 -4.17
CA LEU A 37 11.60 -12.51 -3.16
C LEU A 37 10.89 -12.80 -1.82
N ALA A 38 9.96 -11.94 -1.42
CA ALA A 38 9.14 -12.15 -0.22
C ALA A 38 8.25 -13.39 -0.38
N GLY A 39 7.55 -13.54 -1.51
CA GLY A 39 6.73 -14.71 -1.82
C GLY A 39 7.52 -16.03 -1.75
N ARG A 40 8.70 -16.08 -2.36
CA ARG A 40 9.58 -17.26 -2.27
C ARG A 40 9.97 -17.62 -0.83
N LYS A 41 10.23 -16.63 0.02
CA LYS A 41 10.59 -16.85 1.44
C LYS A 41 9.42 -17.36 2.27
N LEU A 42 8.22 -16.94 1.96
CA LEU A 42 6.99 -17.38 2.62
C LEU A 42 6.51 -18.74 2.12
N ARG A 43 7.23 -19.35 1.17
CA ARG A 43 6.82 -20.59 0.48
C ARG A 43 5.42 -20.48 -0.12
N SER A 44 5.01 -19.26 -0.46
CA SER A 44 3.79 -19.05 -1.23
C SER A 44 3.92 -19.76 -2.58
N SER A 45 2.80 -20.21 -3.13
CA SER A 45 2.81 -20.83 -4.45
C SER A 45 3.49 -19.89 -5.47
N GLU A 46 4.16 -20.44 -6.49
CA GLU A 46 4.86 -19.64 -7.52
C GLU A 46 3.95 -18.65 -8.28
N VAL A 47 2.64 -18.73 -8.06
CA VAL A 47 1.59 -18.01 -8.78
C VAL A 47 0.95 -16.87 -7.96
N SER A 48 1.58 -16.43 -6.86
CA SER A 48 1.06 -15.25 -6.13
C SER A 48 1.27 -13.97 -6.93
N MET A 49 0.19 -13.19 -7.11
CA MET A 49 0.21 -11.89 -7.81
C MET A 49 0.92 -10.85 -6.95
N PRO A 50 2.00 -10.21 -7.43
CA PRO A 50 2.60 -9.06 -6.77
C PRO A 50 1.69 -7.84 -6.90
N ILE A 51 1.42 -7.15 -5.78
CA ILE A 51 0.51 -5.99 -5.73
C ILE A 51 1.17 -4.85 -4.96
N LEU A 52 1.07 -3.64 -5.50
CA LEU A 52 1.36 -2.39 -4.80
C LEU A 52 0.05 -1.64 -4.56
N MET A 53 -0.19 -1.22 -3.33
CA MET A 53 -1.27 -0.29 -3.00
C MET A 53 -0.68 1.11 -2.82
N LEU A 54 -0.93 1.99 -3.78
CA LEU A 54 -0.51 3.38 -3.67
C LEU A 54 -1.35 4.11 -2.62
N THR A 55 -0.73 5.06 -1.93
CA THR A 55 -1.36 5.84 -0.86
C THR A 55 -0.98 7.30 -1.03
N GLU A 56 -1.47 7.90 -2.11
CA GLU A 56 -1.07 9.24 -2.53
C GLU A 56 -1.69 10.32 -1.65
N THR A 57 -0.87 11.28 -1.24
CA THR A 57 -1.35 12.54 -0.67
C THR A 57 -1.96 13.43 -1.77
N SER A 58 -2.64 14.50 -1.40
CA SER A 58 -3.18 15.50 -2.34
C SER A 58 -2.11 16.19 -3.22
N ARG A 59 -0.83 16.01 -2.90
CA ARG A 59 0.32 16.58 -3.64
C ARG A 59 0.99 15.60 -4.59
N GLU A 60 0.53 14.36 -4.62
CA GLU A 60 1.11 13.29 -5.41
C GLU A 60 0.15 12.85 -6.51
N ASN A 61 0.68 12.42 -7.64
CA ASN A 61 -0.08 11.99 -8.81
C ASN A 61 0.57 10.79 -9.52
N GLY A 62 1.26 9.95 -8.78
CA GLY A 62 1.99 8.79 -9.30
C GLY A 62 1.09 7.80 -10.05
N PHE A 63 -0.15 7.57 -9.55
CA PHE A 63 -1.10 6.70 -10.23
C PHE A 63 -1.56 7.28 -11.58
N GLU A 64 -1.88 8.59 -11.64
CA GLU A 64 -2.25 9.23 -12.91
C GLU A 64 -1.05 9.29 -13.87
N ARG A 65 0.17 9.41 -13.36
CA ARG A 65 1.40 9.26 -14.16
C ARG A 65 1.48 7.87 -14.81
N LEU A 66 1.17 6.78 -14.09
CA LEU A 66 1.10 5.43 -14.66
C LEU A 66 -0.02 5.30 -15.69
N ARG A 67 -1.20 5.89 -15.43
CA ARG A 67 -2.32 5.91 -16.41
C ARG A 67 -1.95 6.67 -17.68
N SER A 68 -1.22 7.78 -17.54
CA SER A 68 -0.74 8.57 -18.68
C SER A 68 0.26 7.78 -19.52
N ILE A 69 1.21 7.07 -18.90
CA ILE A 69 2.13 6.16 -19.58
C ILE A 69 1.34 5.07 -20.34
N ALA A 70 0.32 4.47 -19.71
CA ALA A 70 -0.48 3.45 -20.36
C ALA A 70 -1.22 3.97 -21.61
N ARG A 71 -1.83 5.16 -21.52
CA ARG A 71 -2.52 5.81 -22.64
C ARG A 71 -1.54 6.13 -23.79
N GLU A 72 -0.37 6.62 -23.46
CA GLU A 72 0.66 6.93 -24.47
C GLU A 72 1.19 5.69 -25.17
N GLN A 73 1.51 4.64 -24.42
CA GLN A 73 1.95 3.35 -24.95
C GLN A 73 0.87 2.72 -25.86
N GLN A 74 -0.41 2.82 -25.49
CA GLN A 74 -1.51 2.36 -26.32
C GLN A 74 -1.63 3.15 -27.64
N ARG A 75 -1.46 4.49 -27.56
CA ARG A 75 -1.56 5.39 -28.74
C ARG A 75 -0.44 5.19 -29.75
N LEU A 76 0.77 4.95 -29.27
CA LEU A 76 1.97 4.86 -30.12
C LEU A 76 2.23 3.44 -30.65
N GLU A 77 1.54 2.42 -30.14
CA GLU A 77 1.80 1.01 -30.39
C GLU A 77 3.29 0.64 -30.21
N CYS A 78 3.99 1.39 -29.32
CA CYS A 78 5.42 1.31 -29.12
C CYS A 78 5.79 0.28 -28.06
N GLU A 79 6.90 -0.42 -28.27
CA GLU A 79 7.61 -1.08 -27.17
C GLU A 79 8.11 0.00 -26.18
N PRO A 80 7.90 -0.19 -24.88
CA PRO A 80 8.24 0.82 -23.89
C PRO A 80 9.74 1.07 -23.82
N ASN A 81 10.14 2.35 -23.90
CA ASN A 81 11.48 2.79 -23.53
C ASN A 81 11.67 2.51 -22.03
N GLY A 82 12.31 1.42 -21.66
CA GLY A 82 12.63 1.15 -20.27
C GLY A 82 12.15 -0.18 -19.68
N GLY A 83 11.41 -1.00 -20.42
CA GLY A 83 11.16 -2.40 -20.08
C GLY A 83 9.84 -2.74 -19.39
N TRP A 84 9.01 -1.76 -18.99
CA TRP A 84 7.66 -2.00 -18.43
C TRP A 84 6.56 -1.48 -19.34
N LYS A 85 5.62 -2.35 -19.69
CA LYS A 85 4.39 -2.00 -20.40
C LYS A 85 3.27 -1.85 -19.37
N VAL A 86 2.64 -0.68 -19.30
CA VAL A 86 1.51 -0.40 -18.40
C VAL A 86 0.22 -0.50 -19.18
N ARG A 87 -0.78 -1.19 -18.63
CA ARG A 87 -2.09 -1.38 -19.24
C ARG A 87 -3.19 -0.96 -18.27
N LEU A 88 -4.16 -0.18 -18.79
CA LEU A 88 -5.40 0.15 -18.08
C LEU A 88 -6.31 -1.07 -18.02
N LEU A 89 -7.13 -1.14 -16.98
CA LEU A 89 -8.18 -2.14 -16.83
C LEU A 89 -9.54 -1.49 -17.11
N PRO A 90 -10.26 -1.88 -18.17
CA PRO A 90 -11.52 -1.20 -18.55
C PRO A 90 -12.61 -1.29 -17.49
N ALA A 91 -12.62 -2.32 -16.67
CA ALA A 91 -13.62 -2.54 -15.62
C ALA A 91 -13.18 -2.07 -14.23
N ASP A 92 -11.94 -1.56 -14.08
CA ASP A 92 -11.38 -1.15 -12.80
C ASP A 92 -10.49 0.09 -12.95
N ASN A 93 -11.07 1.26 -12.75
CA ASN A 93 -10.36 2.52 -12.85
C ASN A 93 -9.31 2.73 -11.74
N ALA A 94 -9.45 2.03 -10.63
CA ALA A 94 -8.54 2.10 -9.50
C ALA A 94 -7.29 1.22 -9.69
N ALA A 95 -7.14 0.50 -10.81
CA ALA A 95 -6.03 -0.42 -11.00
C ALA A 95 -5.39 -0.34 -12.39
N VAL A 96 -4.08 -0.61 -12.44
CA VAL A 96 -3.32 -0.83 -13.68
C VAL A 96 -2.43 -2.07 -13.52
N ILE A 97 -2.14 -2.74 -14.63
CA ILE A 97 -1.18 -3.84 -14.68
C ILE A 97 0.07 -3.39 -15.44
N ALA A 98 1.22 -3.57 -14.81
CA ALA A 98 2.52 -3.39 -15.45
C ALA A 98 3.13 -4.76 -15.77
N THR A 99 3.59 -4.96 -17.01
CA THR A 99 4.22 -6.20 -17.49
C THR A 99 5.63 -5.88 -17.97
N ASN A 100 6.62 -6.64 -17.52
CA ASN A 100 8.00 -6.48 -17.96
C ASN A 100 8.32 -7.37 -19.19
N ARG A 101 9.54 -7.25 -19.73
CA ARG A 101 10.00 -8.03 -20.91
C ARG A 101 10.03 -9.54 -20.68
N SER A 102 9.94 -10.03 -19.46
CA SER A 102 9.88 -11.44 -19.10
C SER A 102 8.45 -11.90 -18.79
N ASP A 103 7.46 -11.16 -19.26
CA ASP A 103 6.02 -11.39 -19.02
C ASP A 103 5.63 -11.50 -17.53
N GLN A 104 6.44 -10.91 -16.66
CA GLN A 104 6.09 -10.81 -15.25
C GLN A 104 5.16 -9.63 -15.03
N GLU A 105 4.05 -9.90 -14.39
CA GLU A 105 3.04 -8.90 -14.07
C GLU A 105 3.21 -8.36 -12.64
N LEU A 106 2.93 -7.07 -12.48
CA LEU A 106 2.81 -6.33 -11.23
C LEU A 106 1.51 -5.54 -11.28
N LEU A 107 0.62 -5.78 -10.33
CA LEU A 107 -0.62 -5.04 -10.20
C LEU A 107 -0.38 -3.81 -9.32
N ILE A 108 -0.83 -2.65 -9.76
CA ILE A 108 -0.78 -1.41 -8.99
C ILE A 108 -2.21 -0.91 -8.79
N ILE A 109 -2.60 -0.74 -7.54
CA ILE A 109 -3.93 -0.29 -7.14
C ILE A 109 -3.80 1.08 -6.47
N SER A 110 -4.66 2.01 -6.86
CA SER A 110 -4.69 3.36 -6.30
C SER A 110 -5.29 3.39 -4.89
N GLY A 111 -4.94 4.42 -4.16
CA GLY A 111 -5.47 4.78 -2.86
C GLY A 111 -4.98 6.16 -2.44
N ARG A 112 -5.44 6.63 -1.29
CA ARG A 112 -5.17 7.98 -0.79
C ARG A 112 -4.61 7.93 0.62
N GLN A 113 -3.81 8.94 0.95
CA GLN A 113 -3.39 9.25 2.32
C GLN A 113 -3.98 10.60 2.73
N ILE A 114 -4.76 10.60 3.79
CA ILE A 114 -5.53 11.74 4.29
C ILE A 114 -5.05 12.05 5.71
N ILE A 115 -5.12 13.31 6.12
CA ILE A 115 -4.78 13.74 7.48
C ILE A 115 -6.08 14.11 8.21
N SER A 116 -6.37 13.42 9.31
CA SER A 116 -7.52 13.76 10.16
C SER A 116 -7.28 15.07 10.94
N SER A 117 -8.36 15.70 11.44
CA SER A 117 -8.28 16.92 12.25
C SER A 117 -7.46 16.74 13.53
N GLU A 118 -7.29 15.53 14.03
CA GLU A 118 -6.41 15.20 15.15
C GLU A 118 -4.94 15.01 14.73
N GLY A 119 -4.64 15.15 13.43
CA GLY A 119 -3.29 14.99 12.87
C GLY A 119 -2.83 13.54 12.77
N LEU A 120 -3.76 12.60 12.67
CA LEU A 120 -3.49 11.20 12.36
C LEU A 120 -3.61 10.97 10.85
N GLU A 121 -2.71 10.17 10.30
CA GLU A 121 -2.84 9.69 8.93
C GLU A 121 -3.86 8.57 8.87
N VAL A 122 -4.66 8.59 7.80
CA VAL A 122 -5.57 7.52 7.41
C VAL A 122 -5.36 7.23 5.93
N LEU A 123 -5.19 5.97 5.60
CA LEU A 123 -5.12 5.52 4.21
C LEU A 123 -6.52 5.07 3.79
N ALA A 124 -6.92 5.44 2.59
CA ALA A 124 -8.07 4.88 1.88
C ALA A 124 -7.52 4.00 0.75
N LEU A 125 -7.50 2.67 0.96
CA LEU A 125 -6.92 1.74 0.00
C LEU A 125 -7.94 1.23 -1.00
N ALA A 126 -7.47 0.85 -2.19
CA ALA A 126 -8.24 0.27 -3.29
C ALA A 126 -9.37 1.19 -3.78
N THR A 127 -9.06 2.46 -4.00
CA THR A 127 -10.00 3.48 -4.48
C THR A 127 -9.30 4.52 -5.33
N ASP A 128 -9.99 5.09 -6.30
CA ASP A 128 -9.61 6.29 -7.06
C ASP A 128 -10.36 7.55 -6.59
N GLN A 129 -11.18 7.42 -5.53
CA GLN A 129 -11.94 8.53 -4.96
C GLN A 129 -11.03 9.52 -4.22
N GLU A 130 -11.43 10.80 -4.22
CA GLU A 130 -10.79 11.84 -3.44
C GLU A 130 -11.48 12.02 -2.09
N PHE A 131 -10.68 12.31 -1.06
CA PHE A 131 -11.14 12.58 0.30
C PHE A 131 -10.56 13.90 0.78
N ALA A 132 -11.32 14.66 1.54
CA ALA A 132 -10.84 15.90 2.11
C ALA A 132 -10.06 15.66 3.42
N ASP A 133 -9.02 16.45 3.65
CA ASP A 133 -8.30 16.49 4.92
C ASP A 133 -9.15 17.18 6.02
N ASP A 134 -8.68 17.13 7.27
CA ASP A 134 -9.23 17.83 8.43
C ASP A 134 -10.60 17.33 8.95
N TYR A 135 -11.09 16.18 8.47
CA TYR A 135 -12.23 15.52 9.12
C TYR A 135 -11.82 14.82 10.42
N PRO A 136 -12.71 14.73 11.42
CA PRO A 136 -12.47 13.91 12.61
C PRO A 136 -12.19 12.44 12.23
N LEU A 137 -11.23 11.80 12.92
CA LEU A 137 -10.78 10.44 12.62
C LEU A 137 -11.93 9.45 12.44
N LYS A 138 -12.93 9.50 13.33
CA LYS A 138 -14.08 8.58 13.27
C LYS A 138 -14.93 8.79 12.03
N GLU A 139 -15.19 10.03 11.68
CA GLU A 139 -15.99 10.41 10.51
C GLU A 139 -15.24 10.04 9.22
N LEU A 140 -13.93 10.31 9.17
CA LEU A 140 -13.08 9.96 8.04
C LEU A 140 -13.03 8.45 7.79
N VAL A 141 -12.83 7.64 8.83
CA VAL A 141 -12.84 6.17 8.70
C VAL A 141 -14.19 5.67 8.21
N HIS A 142 -15.30 6.25 8.73
CA HIS A 142 -16.64 5.90 8.28
C HIS A 142 -16.89 6.28 6.82
N GLU A 143 -16.49 7.48 6.40
CA GLU A 143 -16.62 7.96 5.02
C GLU A 143 -15.85 7.05 4.04
N ILE A 144 -14.59 6.71 4.37
CA ILE A 144 -13.79 5.80 3.57
C ILE A 144 -14.47 4.44 3.40
N SER A 145 -15.02 3.87 4.49
CA SER A 145 -15.76 2.61 4.46
C SER A 145 -17.06 2.72 3.65
N ALA A 146 -17.81 3.82 3.80
CA ALA A 146 -19.06 4.08 3.08
C ALA A 146 -18.82 4.22 1.56
N MET A 147 -17.66 4.72 1.15
CA MET A 147 -17.22 4.76 -0.25
C MET A 147 -16.59 3.46 -0.74
N ASN A 148 -16.78 2.37 -0.01
CA ASN A 148 -16.27 1.03 -0.34
C ASN A 148 -14.74 0.97 -0.48
N ALA A 149 -13.97 1.86 0.14
CA ALA A 149 -12.53 1.78 0.27
C ALA A 149 -12.13 1.07 1.58
N ILE A 150 -10.86 0.71 1.73
CA ILE A 150 -10.33 0.08 2.94
C ILE A 150 -9.61 1.13 3.79
N PRO A 151 -10.14 1.52 4.97
CA PRO A 151 -9.45 2.45 5.85
C PRO A 151 -8.33 1.74 6.61
N VAL A 152 -7.14 2.38 6.64
CA VAL A 152 -5.99 1.91 7.42
C VAL A 152 -5.40 3.10 8.18
N ILE A 153 -5.11 2.92 9.48
CA ILE A 153 -4.43 3.93 10.29
C ILE A 153 -2.97 3.51 10.43
N PRO A 154 -2.04 4.10 9.65
CA PRO A 154 -0.64 3.67 9.64
C PRO A 154 0.12 4.17 10.86
N TRP A 155 1.03 3.35 11.35
CA TRP A 155 2.04 3.79 12.30
C TRP A 155 3.01 4.76 11.60
N GLY A 156 3.40 5.82 12.28
CA GLY A 156 4.43 6.73 11.82
C GLY A 156 5.30 7.21 12.98
N VAL A 157 6.53 7.64 12.68
CA VAL A 157 7.50 8.10 13.70
C VAL A 157 6.91 9.26 14.49
N GLY A 158 6.68 9.04 15.79
CA GLY A 158 6.08 10.05 16.68
C GLY A 158 4.58 10.29 16.50
N LYS A 159 3.94 9.72 15.46
CA LYS A 159 2.51 10.01 15.16
C LYS A 159 1.55 9.36 16.16
N TRP A 160 1.91 8.23 16.75
CA TRP A 160 1.10 7.56 17.77
C TRP A 160 1.53 7.91 19.21
N LEU A 161 2.22 9.04 19.41
CA LEU A 161 2.64 9.52 20.74
C LEU A 161 1.78 10.69 21.23
N GLY A 162 1.81 10.93 22.55
CA GLY A 162 1.15 12.07 23.17
C GLY A 162 -0.36 12.11 22.97
N GLN A 163 -0.89 13.24 22.55
CA GLN A 163 -2.33 13.45 22.36
C GLN A 163 -2.89 12.56 21.25
N ARG A 164 -2.21 12.46 20.11
CA ARG A 164 -2.62 11.60 18.96
C ARG A 164 -2.74 10.14 19.38
N GLY A 165 -1.78 9.63 20.14
CA GLY A 165 -1.87 8.26 20.67
C GLY A 165 -3.03 8.05 21.64
N ARG A 166 -3.40 9.08 22.44
CA ARG A 166 -4.59 9.02 23.30
C ARG A 166 -5.89 9.00 22.48
N VAL A 167 -5.97 9.84 21.45
CA VAL A 167 -7.11 9.86 20.52
C VAL A 167 -7.28 8.48 19.87
N LEU A 168 -6.21 7.90 19.31
CA LEU A 168 -6.26 6.60 18.66
C LEU A 168 -6.67 5.49 19.64
N LYS A 169 -6.16 5.48 20.86
CA LYS A 169 -6.61 4.52 21.89
C LYS A 169 -8.09 4.67 22.23
N LYS A 170 -8.59 5.92 22.35
CA LYS A 170 -10.01 6.18 22.59
C LYS A 170 -10.87 5.72 21.40
N PHE A 171 -10.41 5.97 20.18
CA PHE A 171 -11.09 5.52 18.98
C PHE A 171 -11.20 3.99 18.94
N LEU A 172 -10.09 3.26 19.16
CA LEU A 172 -10.09 1.80 19.26
C LEU A 172 -11.04 1.26 20.33
N ALA A 173 -11.17 1.95 21.46
CA ALA A 173 -12.07 1.54 22.54
C ALA A 173 -13.56 1.85 22.26
N SER A 174 -13.87 2.74 21.33
CA SER A 174 -15.25 3.20 21.06
C SER A 174 -15.86 2.63 19.78
N ASP A 175 -15.05 2.12 18.86
CA ASP A 175 -15.51 1.55 17.60
C ASP A 175 -15.84 0.06 17.77
N VAL A 176 -17.11 -0.27 17.59
CA VAL A 176 -17.64 -1.63 17.80
C VAL A 176 -17.57 -2.45 16.49
N ASN A 177 -17.51 -1.80 15.32
CA ASN A 177 -17.64 -2.49 14.03
C ASN A 177 -16.29 -2.85 13.35
N HIS A 178 -15.19 -2.31 13.83
CA HIS A 178 -13.81 -2.62 13.37
C HIS A 178 -13.65 -2.74 11.83
N GLU A 179 -14.31 -1.86 11.07
CA GLU A 179 -14.22 -1.83 9.61
C GLU A 179 -12.94 -1.15 9.09
N PHE A 180 -11.87 -1.22 9.86
CA PHE A 180 -10.57 -0.62 9.53
C PHE A 180 -9.42 -1.52 9.97
N PHE A 181 -8.24 -1.19 9.47
CA PHE A 181 -6.98 -1.85 9.81
C PHE A 181 -6.01 -0.87 10.47
N LEU A 182 -5.03 -1.39 11.18
CA LEU A 182 -3.82 -0.61 11.48
C LEU A 182 -2.74 -0.90 10.44
N GLY A 183 -1.85 0.08 10.20
CA GLY A 183 -0.67 -0.09 9.36
C GLY A 183 0.61 -0.17 10.18
N ASP A 184 1.59 -0.97 9.75
CA ASP A 184 3.00 -0.89 10.21
C ASP A 184 3.86 -0.56 9.00
N ILE A 185 5.03 0.08 9.19
CA ILE A 185 5.88 0.51 8.09
C ILE A 185 7.30 -0.03 8.18
N LEU A 186 7.94 -0.21 7.01
CA LEU A 186 9.35 -0.57 6.92
C LEU A 186 10.24 0.44 7.64
N GLY A 187 9.90 1.73 7.60
CA GLY A 187 10.64 2.83 8.22
C GLY A 187 10.71 2.80 9.74
N ARG A 188 10.00 1.88 10.43
CA ARG A 188 10.10 1.72 11.88
C ARG A 188 11.46 1.09 12.25
N PRO A 189 12.35 1.86 12.95
CA PRO A 189 13.69 1.38 13.21
C PRO A 189 13.70 0.21 14.20
N ILE A 190 14.73 -0.64 14.11
CA ILE A 190 14.87 -1.84 14.96
C ILE A 190 14.91 -1.53 16.45
N PHE A 191 15.41 -0.35 16.84
CA PHE A 191 15.49 0.09 18.24
C PHE A 191 14.20 0.73 18.75
N TRP A 192 13.22 1.02 17.87
CA TRP A 192 11.95 1.62 18.28
C TRP A 192 11.01 0.54 18.83
N PRO A 193 10.55 0.65 20.08
CA PRO A 193 9.66 -0.35 20.64
C PRO A 193 8.34 -0.41 19.88
N ARG A 194 7.78 -1.61 19.78
CA ARG A 194 6.45 -1.79 19.21
C ARG A 194 5.43 -1.06 20.08
N SER A 195 4.58 -0.23 19.47
CA SER A 195 3.54 0.49 20.19
C SER A 195 2.57 -0.49 20.89
N SER A 196 2.18 -0.18 22.13
CA SER A 196 1.13 -0.92 22.86
C SER A 196 -0.22 -0.89 22.14
N ILE A 197 -0.44 0.05 21.23
CA ILE A 197 -1.64 0.17 20.40
C ILE A 197 -1.81 -1.08 19.51
N PHE A 198 -0.72 -1.67 18.99
CA PHE A 198 -0.81 -2.91 18.23
C PHE A 198 -1.29 -4.10 19.10
N GLY A 199 -0.94 -4.13 20.37
CA GLY A 199 -1.44 -5.15 21.31
C GLY A 199 -2.92 -4.96 21.61
N LEU A 200 -3.35 -3.71 21.81
CA LEU A 200 -4.75 -3.37 22.00
C LEU A 200 -5.60 -3.73 20.77
N ALA A 201 -5.14 -3.40 19.58
CA ALA A 201 -5.81 -3.75 18.33
C ALA A 201 -5.92 -5.27 18.15
N ALA A 202 -4.86 -6.02 18.41
CA ALA A 202 -4.86 -7.47 18.33
C ALA A 202 -5.86 -8.12 19.30
N SER A 203 -6.03 -7.58 20.53
CA SER A 203 -7.04 -8.07 21.47
C SER A 203 -8.49 -7.82 21.03
N GLN A 204 -8.69 -6.94 20.06
CA GLN A 204 -9.99 -6.61 19.45
C GLN A 204 -10.18 -7.24 18.06
N GLY A 205 -9.26 -8.10 17.61
CA GLY A 205 -9.31 -8.72 16.29
C GLY A 205 -8.96 -7.81 15.12
N ILE A 206 -8.45 -6.58 15.39
CA ILE A 206 -8.05 -5.64 14.35
C ILE A 206 -6.71 -6.09 13.76
N CYS A 207 -6.71 -6.38 12.47
CA CYS A 207 -5.52 -6.80 11.74
C CYS A 207 -4.58 -5.62 11.41
N VAL A 208 -3.31 -5.96 11.15
CA VAL A 208 -2.29 -4.98 10.76
C VAL A 208 -1.89 -5.25 9.31
N LEU A 209 -1.96 -4.23 8.47
CA LEU A 209 -1.51 -4.23 7.07
C LEU A 209 -0.16 -3.50 6.98
N PRO A 210 0.97 -4.21 6.93
CA PRO A 210 2.27 -3.58 6.77
C PRO A 210 2.48 -3.06 5.35
N GLY A 211 3.26 -1.99 5.22
CA GLY A 211 3.68 -1.46 3.94
C GLY A 211 5.08 -0.85 4.00
N THR A 212 5.63 -0.55 2.84
CA THR A 212 7.01 -0.03 2.76
C THR A 212 7.09 1.42 3.20
N ASP A 213 6.12 2.26 2.82
CA ASP A 213 6.12 3.70 3.07
C ASP A 213 7.47 4.34 2.69
N PRO A 214 7.89 4.27 1.40
CA PRO A 214 9.17 4.83 0.97
C PRO A 214 9.17 6.35 1.14
N LEU A 215 10.32 6.92 1.48
CA LEU A 215 10.49 8.35 1.63
C LEU A 215 10.76 9.03 0.28
N PRO A 216 10.50 10.36 0.10
CA PRO A 216 10.74 11.10 -1.13
C PRO A 216 12.24 11.35 -1.39
N LEU A 217 13.02 10.28 -1.44
CA LEU A 217 14.46 10.27 -1.65
C LEU A 217 14.80 9.33 -2.81
N LYS A 218 15.60 9.75 -3.77
CA LYS A 218 16.04 8.89 -4.90
C LYS A 218 16.59 7.54 -4.43
N SER A 219 17.23 7.47 -3.25
CA SER A 219 17.76 6.24 -2.66
C SER A 219 16.68 5.26 -2.17
N GLU A 220 15.41 5.66 -2.17
CA GLU A 220 14.26 4.86 -1.77
C GLU A 220 13.48 4.29 -2.97
N THR A 221 13.83 4.67 -4.22
CA THR A 221 13.13 4.27 -5.46
C THR A 221 12.87 2.76 -5.55
N GLU A 222 13.85 1.93 -5.24
CA GLU A 222 13.74 0.47 -5.38
C GLU A 222 13.25 -0.25 -4.11
N ARG A 223 12.67 0.46 -3.16
CA ARG A 223 12.30 -0.14 -1.86
C ARG A 223 10.89 -0.68 -1.79
N ALA A 224 9.97 -0.21 -2.60
CA ALA A 224 8.61 -0.75 -2.63
C ALA A 224 8.62 -2.28 -2.71
N GLY A 225 7.70 -2.93 -2.02
CA GLY A 225 7.61 -4.38 -1.93
C GLY A 225 8.52 -5.07 -0.90
N MET A 226 9.25 -4.30 -0.08
CA MET A 226 10.09 -4.88 1.00
C MET A 226 9.30 -5.24 2.27
N CYS A 227 8.07 -4.77 2.39
CA CYS A 227 7.20 -4.96 3.53
C CYS A 227 5.76 -5.13 3.03
N GLY A 228 4.96 -5.97 3.68
CA GLY A 228 3.59 -6.21 3.27
C GLY A 228 2.99 -7.47 3.85
N ILE A 229 1.99 -8.01 3.16
CA ILE A 229 1.29 -9.25 3.52
C ILE A 229 1.27 -10.23 2.34
N HIS A 230 1.18 -11.49 2.65
CA HIS A 230 0.75 -12.54 1.74
C HIS A 230 -0.67 -12.98 2.09
N VAL A 231 -1.52 -13.13 1.07
CA VAL A 231 -2.92 -13.53 1.19
C VAL A 231 -3.15 -14.75 0.29
N GLU A 232 -3.60 -15.86 0.88
CA GLU A 232 -3.96 -17.08 0.14
C GLU A 232 -5.40 -16.98 -0.38
N HIS A 233 -5.62 -16.02 -1.27
CA HIS A 233 -6.91 -15.81 -1.93
C HIS A 233 -6.67 -15.36 -3.37
N PRO A 234 -7.34 -15.97 -4.35
CA PRO A 234 -7.19 -15.59 -5.75
C PRO A 234 -7.71 -14.18 -5.98
N ILE A 235 -6.98 -13.40 -6.79
CA ILE A 235 -7.39 -12.05 -7.19
C ILE A 235 -7.89 -12.08 -8.62
N CYS A 236 -9.09 -11.57 -8.82
CA CYS A 236 -9.71 -11.43 -10.13
C CYS A 236 -9.07 -10.26 -10.90
N LEU A 237 -8.37 -10.54 -11.99
CA LEU A 237 -7.66 -9.53 -12.76
C LEU A 237 -8.56 -8.61 -13.60
N SER A 238 -9.84 -8.93 -13.77
CA SER A 238 -10.78 -8.03 -14.44
C SER A 238 -11.25 -6.88 -13.55
N CYS A 239 -11.35 -7.09 -12.23
CA CYS A 239 -11.71 -6.09 -11.24
C CYS A 239 -10.90 -6.29 -9.94
N PRO A 240 -9.57 -6.09 -10.00
CA PRO A 240 -8.68 -6.46 -8.91
C PRO A 240 -8.86 -5.64 -7.64
N SER A 241 -9.27 -4.38 -7.73
CA SER A 241 -9.52 -3.55 -6.55
C SER A 241 -10.70 -4.10 -5.71
N GLU A 242 -11.80 -4.51 -6.35
CA GLU A 242 -12.94 -5.12 -5.67
C GLU A 242 -12.58 -6.49 -5.09
N SER A 243 -11.92 -7.33 -5.89
CA SER A 243 -11.48 -8.66 -5.43
C SER A 243 -10.55 -8.58 -4.23
N LEU A 244 -9.64 -7.58 -4.21
CA LEU A 244 -8.75 -7.37 -3.08
C LEU A 244 -9.49 -6.87 -1.83
N LYS A 245 -10.45 -5.94 -1.98
CA LYS A 245 -11.31 -5.48 -0.87
C LYS A 245 -12.08 -6.63 -0.25
N GLU A 246 -12.66 -7.50 -1.08
CA GLU A 246 -13.30 -8.72 -0.60
C GLU A 246 -12.36 -9.60 0.20
N ALA A 247 -11.17 -9.87 -0.34
CA ALA A 247 -10.16 -10.69 0.33
C ALA A 247 -9.75 -10.12 1.70
N LEU A 248 -9.52 -8.80 1.78
CA LEU A 248 -9.10 -8.16 3.03
C LEU A 248 -10.22 -8.11 4.09
N ARG A 249 -11.49 -8.03 3.69
CA ARG A 249 -12.64 -8.00 4.61
C ARG A 249 -13.06 -9.36 5.15
N ARG A 250 -12.65 -10.45 4.53
CA ARG A 250 -12.98 -11.81 4.98
C ARG A 250 -12.14 -12.21 6.18
N SER A 251 -12.77 -12.41 7.32
CA SER A 251 -12.10 -12.80 8.58
C SER A 251 -11.44 -14.18 8.54
N GLU A 252 -11.91 -15.07 7.66
CA GLU A 252 -11.36 -16.42 7.48
C GLU A 252 -10.06 -16.44 6.65
N ILE A 253 -9.72 -15.34 5.96
CA ILE A 253 -8.50 -15.30 5.15
C ILE A 253 -7.29 -14.98 6.01
N VAL A 254 -6.33 -15.89 5.98
CA VAL A 254 -5.06 -15.71 6.70
C VAL A 254 -4.20 -14.70 5.96
N MET A 255 -3.88 -13.60 6.63
CA MET A 255 -2.93 -12.60 6.19
C MET A 255 -1.59 -12.84 6.86
N GLN A 256 -0.60 -13.31 6.10
CA GLN A 256 0.74 -13.57 6.62
C GLN A 256 1.66 -12.36 6.37
N PRO A 257 2.04 -11.60 7.41
CA PRO A 257 2.89 -10.42 7.22
C PRO A 257 4.33 -10.82 6.92
N PHE A 258 4.97 -10.05 6.04
CA PHE A 258 6.41 -10.02 5.88
C PHE A 258 6.90 -8.60 6.17
N LEU A 259 7.63 -8.46 7.25
CA LEU A 259 8.10 -7.18 7.75
C LEU A 259 9.62 -7.18 7.91
N ARG A 260 10.27 -6.27 7.21
CA ARG A 260 11.66 -5.94 7.43
C ARG A 260 11.74 -4.59 8.16
N ARG A 261 12.50 -4.51 9.21
CA ARG A 261 12.66 -3.26 9.96
C ARG A 261 13.87 -2.48 9.47
N GLU A 262 13.79 -1.16 9.61
CA GLU A 262 14.86 -0.26 9.20
C GLU A 262 16.05 -0.34 10.17
N THR A 263 17.26 -0.30 9.62
CA THR A 263 18.48 -0.21 10.42
C THR A 263 18.62 1.19 11.04
N ALA A 264 19.25 1.28 12.22
CA ALA A 264 19.49 2.56 12.89
C ALA A 264 20.25 3.55 11.99
N TRP A 265 21.29 3.09 11.30
CA TRP A 265 22.09 3.91 10.40
C TRP A 265 21.24 4.50 9.26
N ARG A 266 20.45 3.69 8.57
CA ARG A 266 19.63 4.14 7.45
C ARG A 266 18.52 5.09 7.92
N PHE A 267 17.92 4.80 9.07
CA PHE A 267 16.93 5.68 9.69
C PHE A 267 17.50 7.08 9.90
N PHE A 268 18.63 7.20 10.60
CA PHE A 268 19.23 8.52 10.87
C PHE A 268 19.71 9.22 9.60
N ARG A 269 20.32 8.51 8.66
CA ARG A 269 20.71 9.06 7.36
C ARG A 269 19.51 9.67 6.62
N ASN A 270 18.41 8.94 6.55
CA ASN A 270 17.20 9.40 5.86
C ASN A 270 16.58 10.59 6.58
N GLN A 271 16.55 10.61 7.92
CA GLN A 271 16.07 11.77 8.70
C GLN A 271 16.91 13.03 8.46
N ILE A 272 18.22 12.89 8.27
CA ILE A 272 19.09 14.02 7.92
C ILE A 272 18.79 14.48 6.48
N GLN A 273 18.70 13.56 5.53
CA GLN A 273 18.43 13.91 4.13
C GLN A 273 17.08 14.65 3.94
N LEU A 274 16.03 14.22 4.67
CA LEU A 274 14.71 14.89 4.63
C LEU A 274 14.73 16.32 5.19
N ARG A 275 15.69 16.66 6.05
CA ARG A 275 15.82 18.02 6.61
C ARG A 275 16.68 18.93 5.77
N LEU A 276 17.41 18.37 4.81
CA LEU A 276 18.30 19.11 3.89
C LEU A 276 17.63 19.41 2.54
N GLN A 277 16.43 18.89 2.30
CA GLN A 277 15.54 19.22 1.17
C GLN A 277 14.68 20.44 1.51
#